data_34c7b64ed64107cabc01e33acf0aab99
#
_entry.id   34c7b64ed64107cabc01e33acf0aab99
#
_cell.length_a   1.000
_cell.length_b   1.000
_cell.length_c   1.000
_cell.angle_alpha   90.00
_cell.angle_beta   90.00
_cell.angle_gamma   90.00
#
_symmetry.space_group_name_H-M   'P 1'
#
loop_
_entity.id
_entity.type
_entity.pdbx_description
1 polymer ?
#
loop_
_entity_poly.entity_id
_entity_poly.type
_entity_poly.pdbx_seq_one_letter_code
_entity_poly.pdbx_strand_id
1 'polypeptide(L)'
;MIKIRGARGVVLLGTTLTALLLGACSDEAKEEAPVPAAASVSTEVEAGSSGPFMAEIMEPEEPLVAPSEVPEELKTIWEVWALLTREHVDRAELDPKAVTEAAIRGMLLPLEDPQTAYVSAEYLTQSTQDLGGSFDGIGATVQMRLDGKLIIVAPIEGGPAEVAGLLSGDVILEVDGKDLEGLSLLEAVSQIRGRRGTTVVLLVLHLGEIEPAEISIVRDKIPLESVLLRSEPGDTIAHIRLTDFYGDTAEKLRSKINEAVASGAEALIIDVRDNPGGLLNAAIDVTSQFLEEGLVLYEKDGAGRRTNFRVREGGVATDIPMVVLANAGSASASEILAGAMQDHKRALVIGSTTFGKGTVNTFRRLGNGAGLYMSIARYYTPA
;
A
#
# COMPACT_ATOMS: atom_id res chain seq x y z
N MET A 1 0.33 -48.83 15.56
CA MET A 1 1.27 -49.77 16.18
C MET A 1 2.64 -49.56 15.54
N ILE A 2 3.62 -49.13 16.31
CA ILE A 2 5.09 -49.05 16.17
C ILE A 2 5.51 -47.65 16.61
N LYS A 3 5.82 -47.50 17.75
CA LYS A 3 6.92 -47.62 18.77
C LYS A 3 7.94 -46.47 18.66
N ILE A 4 7.87 -45.66 19.71
CA ILE A 4 8.82 -44.66 20.18
C ILE A 4 10.02 -45.34 20.87
N ARG A 5 11.24 -44.83 20.71
CA ARG A 5 12.43 -44.89 21.60
C ARG A 5 13.25 -43.62 21.31
N GLY A 6 13.65 -42.72 22.19
CA GLY A 6 13.98 -42.80 23.62
C GLY A 6 15.49 -42.98 23.89
N ALA A 7 16.21 -41.85 24.28
CA ALA A 7 17.41 -41.85 25.16
C ALA A 7 17.81 -40.37 25.33
N ARG A 8 17.76 -39.72 26.50
CA ARG A 8 18.61 -39.77 27.72
C ARG A 8 20.06 -39.47 27.40
N GLY A 9 20.65 -38.42 27.87
CA GLY A 9 20.96 -37.81 29.16
C GLY A 9 22.36 -37.21 28.91
N VAL A 10 22.94 -36.27 29.59
CA VAL A 10 23.39 -36.22 30.98
C VAL A 10 23.96 -34.83 31.25
N VAL A 11 23.72 -34.31 32.38
CA VAL A 11 24.19 -33.24 33.23
C VAL A 11 25.70 -33.30 33.55
N LEU A 12 26.35 -32.12 33.79
CA LEU A 12 27.36 -31.82 34.84
C LEU A 12 27.76 -30.36 34.72
N LEU A 13 27.49 -29.46 35.64
CA LEU A 13 27.97 -29.15 37.00
C LEU A 13 29.47 -28.78 37.06
N GLY A 14 29.74 -27.65 37.67
CA GLY A 14 31.01 -27.34 38.32
C GLY A 14 31.37 -25.84 38.18
N THR A 15 31.01 -25.01 39.08
CA THR A 15 31.54 -24.55 40.36
C THR A 15 32.51 -23.38 40.28
N THR A 16 32.06 -22.24 40.78
CA THR A 16 32.60 -21.34 41.80
C THR A 16 34.08 -20.93 41.78
N LEU A 17 34.36 -19.64 41.96
CA LEU A 17 34.99 -18.99 43.12
C LEU A 17 35.37 -17.55 42.83
N THR A 18 34.76 -16.55 43.43
CA THR A 18 35.14 -15.71 44.57
C THR A 18 36.30 -14.75 44.41
N ALA A 19 35.97 -13.46 44.43
CA ALA A 19 36.47 -12.34 45.21
C ALA A 19 37.93 -11.83 45.06
N LEU A 20 38.13 -10.56 44.93
CA LEU A 20 38.43 -9.60 46.01
C LEU A 20 38.74 -8.20 45.47
N LEU A 21 38.27 -7.23 46.19
CA LEU A 21 38.47 -5.81 46.26
C LEU A 21 39.92 -5.31 46.14
N LEU A 22 40.05 -4.08 45.62
CA LEU A 22 40.74 -2.86 46.08
C LEU A 22 40.95 -1.98 44.87
N GLY A 23 40.40 -0.85 44.71
CA GLY A 23 40.49 0.37 45.50
C GLY A 23 41.42 1.37 44.79
N ALA A 24 40.87 2.51 44.43
CA ALA A 24 41.46 3.84 44.40
C ALA A 24 41.46 4.61 43.07
N CYS A 25 40.69 5.67 43.10
CA CYS A 25 40.91 7.05 42.66
C CYS A 25 41.20 7.39 41.20
N SER A 26 40.19 8.10 40.65
CA SER A 26 40.31 9.39 39.91
C SER A 26 41.07 9.43 38.60
N ASP A 27 40.34 9.57 37.52
CA ASP A 27 40.46 10.76 36.66
C ASP A 27 39.18 10.85 35.76
N GLU A 28 38.51 11.98 35.85
CA GLU A 28 37.42 12.34 34.94
C GLU A 28 37.98 12.67 33.57
N ALA A 29 37.97 11.70 32.66
CA ALA A 29 38.03 11.97 31.26
C ALA A 29 36.59 11.93 30.73
N LYS A 30 36.05 13.08 30.33
CA LYS A 30 34.84 13.20 29.57
C LYS A 30 35.03 12.45 28.24
N GLU A 31 34.51 11.26 28.18
CA GLU A 31 34.38 10.48 26.94
C GLU A 31 33.23 11.10 26.14
N GLU A 32 33.59 11.78 25.06
CA GLU A 32 32.62 12.20 24.03
C GLU A 32 31.99 10.93 23.45
N ALA A 33 30.68 10.80 23.61
CA ALA A 33 29.90 9.74 23.00
C ALA A 33 30.07 9.81 21.47
N PRO A 34 30.33 8.68 20.81
CA PRO A 34 30.43 8.66 19.37
C PRO A 34 29.05 9.02 18.75
N VAL A 35 29.07 10.00 17.86
CA VAL A 35 27.96 10.32 16.99
C VAL A 35 27.54 9.04 16.25
N PRO A 36 26.30 8.58 16.34
CA PRO A 36 25.88 7.41 15.59
C PRO A 36 26.00 7.72 14.11
N ALA A 37 26.80 6.93 13.40
CA ALA A 37 26.85 6.92 11.95
C ALA A 37 25.41 6.79 11.42
N ALA A 38 25.05 7.65 10.46
CA ALA A 38 23.78 7.60 9.78
C ALA A 38 23.58 6.18 9.26
N ALA A 39 22.70 5.43 9.91
CA ALA A 39 22.23 4.17 9.40
C ALA A 39 21.53 4.46 8.08
N SER A 40 22.09 3.96 7.00
CA SER A 40 21.39 3.84 5.73
C SER A 40 20.16 2.94 5.99
N VAL A 41 19.01 3.55 6.21
CA VAL A 41 17.73 2.84 6.21
C VAL A 41 17.44 2.52 4.75
N SER A 42 17.96 1.41 4.28
CA SER A 42 17.39 0.71 3.15
C SER A 42 16.05 0.16 3.64
N THR A 43 14.97 0.89 3.40
CA THR A 43 13.63 0.33 3.46
C THR A 43 13.51 -0.67 2.32
N GLU A 44 13.91 -1.92 2.59
CA GLU A 44 13.40 -3.06 1.84
C GLU A 44 11.89 -3.08 2.06
N VAL A 45 11.16 -2.59 1.06
CA VAL A 45 9.73 -2.85 0.96
C VAL A 45 9.60 -4.31 0.56
N GLU A 46 9.30 -5.17 1.54
CA GLU A 46 8.96 -6.55 1.26
C GLU A 46 7.86 -6.60 0.21
N ALA A 47 8.14 -7.30 -0.90
CA ALA A 47 7.21 -7.56 -1.97
C ALA A 47 6.05 -8.41 -1.44
N GLY A 48 4.90 -7.77 -1.19
CA GLY A 48 3.71 -8.46 -0.70
C GLY A 48 2.58 -7.55 -0.24
N SER A 49 2.73 -6.24 -0.26
CA SER A 49 1.63 -5.33 0.01
C SER A 49 1.32 -4.51 -1.23
N SER A 50 0.07 -4.55 -1.68
CA SER A 50 -0.57 -3.51 -2.46
C SER A 50 -0.01 -2.16 -2.01
N GLY A 51 0.38 -1.31 -2.97
CA GLY A 51 1.06 -0.03 -2.75
C GLY A 51 0.39 0.88 -1.71
N PRO A 52 0.99 2.03 -1.41
CA PRO A 52 0.55 2.89 -0.33
C PRO A 52 -0.93 3.20 -0.45
N PHE A 53 -1.62 3.11 0.69
CA PHE A 53 -3.05 3.38 0.85
C PHE A 53 -3.49 4.58 0.02
N MET A 54 -4.41 4.35 -0.91
CA MET A 54 -4.75 5.31 -1.93
C MET A 54 -5.78 6.30 -1.39
N ALA A 55 -5.43 7.57 -1.43
CA ALA A 55 -6.31 8.69 -1.12
C ALA A 55 -6.81 9.35 -2.40
N GLU A 56 -7.97 9.94 -2.34
CA GLU A 56 -8.51 10.77 -3.41
C GLU A 56 -7.52 11.90 -3.73
N ILE A 57 -7.18 12.08 -5.03
CA ILE A 57 -6.34 13.20 -5.45
C ILE A 57 -7.19 14.44 -5.47
N MET A 58 -6.89 15.36 -4.57
CA MET A 58 -7.50 16.67 -4.59
C MET A 58 -6.57 17.65 -5.29
N GLU A 59 -7.06 18.30 -6.34
CA GLU A 59 -6.40 19.49 -6.88
C GLU A 59 -6.43 20.56 -5.77
N PRO A 60 -5.36 21.37 -5.63
CA PRO A 60 -5.39 22.46 -4.67
C PRO A 60 -6.53 23.43 -5.03
N GLU A 61 -7.36 23.76 -4.06
CA GLU A 61 -8.45 24.74 -4.22
C GLU A 61 -7.94 26.11 -4.65
N GLU A 62 -6.68 26.40 -4.32
CA GLU A 62 -5.95 27.60 -4.77
C GLU A 62 -4.53 27.22 -5.18
N PRO A 63 -3.91 27.94 -6.16
CA PRO A 63 -2.51 27.74 -6.49
C PRO A 63 -1.65 27.90 -5.24
N LEU A 64 -0.79 26.91 -4.96
CA LEU A 64 0.20 27.02 -3.88
C LEU A 64 1.24 28.06 -4.28
N VAL A 65 0.96 29.31 -3.95
CA VAL A 65 1.92 30.41 -4.12
C VAL A 65 2.86 30.40 -2.93
N ALA A 66 4.17 30.53 -3.18
CA ALA A 66 5.12 30.72 -2.11
C ALA A 66 4.67 31.93 -1.26
N PRO A 67 4.62 31.80 0.09
CA PRO A 67 4.28 32.91 0.94
C PRO A 67 5.18 34.10 0.62
N SER A 68 4.64 35.31 0.71
CA SER A 68 5.42 36.55 0.54
C SER A 68 6.58 36.64 1.54
N GLU A 69 6.46 35.93 2.68
CA GLU A 69 7.48 35.81 3.71
C GLU A 69 7.76 34.32 3.98
N VAL A 70 8.92 33.86 3.55
CA VAL A 70 9.45 32.54 3.92
C VAL A 70 10.11 32.67 5.29
N PRO A 71 9.84 31.76 6.25
CA PRO A 71 10.56 31.74 7.52
C PRO A 71 12.08 31.80 7.33
N GLU A 72 12.76 32.56 8.18
CA GLU A 72 14.20 32.81 8.05
C GLU A 72 14.99 31.49 8.02
N GLU A 73 14.57 30.53 8.82
CA GLU A 73 15.18 29.21 8.91
C GLU A 73 15.16 28.47 7.54
N LEU A 74 14.10 28.65 6.76
CA LEU A 74 14.01 28.02 5.44
C LEU A 74 14.88 28.73 4.39
N LYS A 75 15.26 29.98 4.61
CA LYS A 75 16.19 30.71 3.71
C LYS A 75 17.58 30.08 3.73
N THR A 76 17.99 29.49 4.83
CA THR A 76 19.27 28.78 4.95
C THR A 76 19.40 27.64 3.93
N ILE A 77 18.30 27.02 3.48
CA ILE A 77 18.32 26.01 2.43
C ILE A 77 18.88 26.60 1.11
N TRP A 78 18.51 27.83 0.79
CA TRP A 78 19.01 28.53 -0.39
C TRP A 78 20.48 28.93 -0.26
N GLU A 79 20.93 29.29 0.93
CA GLU A 79 22.34 29.58 1.20
C GLU A 79 23.20 28.32 0.99
N VAL A 80 22.73 27.18 1.54
CA VAL A 80 23.40 25.88 1.35
C VAL A 80 23.45 25.52 -0.13
N TRP A 81 22.34 25.65 -0.85
CA TRP A 81 22.31 25.39 -2.29
C TRP A 81 23.29 26.27 -3.07
N ALA A 82 23.34 27.56 -2.77
CA ALA A 82 24.26 28.50 -3.41
C ALA A 82 25.73 28.17 -3.13
N LEU A 83 26.05 27.73 -1.93
CA LEU A 83 27.41 27.28 -1.57
C LEU A 83 27.78 26.00 -2.30
N LEU A 84 26.91 24.99 -2.31
CA LEU A 84 27.14 23.73 -3.00
C LEU A 84 27.40 23.93 -4.50
N THR A 85 26.58 24.72 -5.16
CA THR A 85 26.70 24.96 -6.61
C THR A 85 27.93 25.81 -6.96
N ARG A 86 28.41 26.64 -6.04
CA ARG A 86 29.58 27.52 -6.26
C ARG A 86 30.90 26.86 -5.84
N GLU A 87 30.93 26.13 -4.73
CA GLU A 87 32.19 25.78 -4.06
C GLU A 87 32.44 24.27 -3.90
N HIS A 88 31.39 23.42 -4.03
CA HIS A 88 31.59 21.97 -3.88
C HIS A 88 32.50 21.41 -4.96
N VAL A 89 33.37 20.48 -4.58
CA VAL A 89 34.35 19.87 -5.50
C VAL A 89 33.68 19.18 -6.69
N ASP A 90 32.54 18.48 -6.41
CA ASP A 90 31.76 17.74 -7.41
C ASP A 90 30.51 18.51 -7.85
N ARG A 91 30.55 19.84 -7.85
CA ARG A 91 29.37 20.69 -8.18
C ARG A 91 28.80 20.44 -9.59
N ALA A 92 29.61 19.90 -10.50
CA ALA A 92 29.16 19.57 -11.86
C ALA A 92 28.26 18.32 -11.89
N GLU A 93 28.32 17.48 -10.85
CA GLU A 93 27.53 16.27 -10.72
C GLU A 93 26.25 16.49 -9.89
N LEU A 94 26.05 17.69 -9.34
CA LEU A 94 24.85 18.01 -8.57
C LEU A 94 23.61 18.01 -9.47
N ASP A 95 22.71 17.07 -9.24
CA ASP A 95 21.39 17.06 -9.84
C ASP A 95 20.39 17.87 -8.99
N PRO A 96 19.89 19.02 -9.47
CA PRO A 96 18.93 19.84 -8.75
C PRO A 96 17.65 19.07 -8.38
N LYS A 97 17.20 18.12 -9.22
CA LYS A 97 16.03 17.28 -8.95
C LYS A 97 16.28 16.39 -7.74
N ALA A 98 17.38 15.65 -7.74
CA ALA A 98 17.73 14.75 -6.64
C ALA A 98 17.91 15.50 -5.32
N VAL A 99 18.59 16.67 -5.34
CA VAL A 99 18.75 17.50 -4.14
C VAL A 99 17.41 18.01 -3.63
N THR A 100 16.53 18.48 -4.50
CA THR A 100 15.18 18.95 -4.12
C THR A 100 14.36 17.83 -3.49
N GLU A 101 14.35 16.64 -4.08
CA GLU A 101 13.63 15.49 -3.53
C GLU A 101 14.17 15.09 -2.16
N ALA A 102 15.50 15.04 -2.00
CA ALA A 102 16.14 14.74 -0.72
C ALA A 102 15.79 15.80 0.35
N ALA A 103 15.79 17.08 0.00
CA ALA A 103 15.43 18.17 0.91
C ALA A 103 13.96 18.04 1.36
N ILE A 104 13.03 17.78 0.44
CA ILE A 104 11.61 17.58 0.78
C ILE A 104 11.45 16.38 1.72
N ARG A 105 12.10 15.24 1.40
CA ARG A 105 12.06 14.07 2.29
C ARG A 105 12.60 14.40 3.68
N GLY A 106 13.69 15.17 3.77
CA GLY A 106 14.24 15.66 5.03
C GLY A 106 13.26 16.53 5.83
N MET A 107 12.47 17.38 5.16
CA MET A 107 11.43 18.19 5.79
C MET A 107 10.29 17.37 6.41
N LEU A 108 10.04 16.16 5.89
CA LEU A 108 8.97 15.29 6.39
C LEU A 108 9.39 14.46 7.61
N LEU A 109 10.68 14.19 7.80
CA LEU A 109 11.16 13.36 8.91
C LEU A 109 10.72 13.83 10.30
N PRO A 110 10.74 15.14 10.63
CA PRO A 110 10.35 15.63 11.97
C PRO A 110 8.86 15.47 12.28
N LEU A 111 8.02 15.14 11.27
CA LEU A 111 6.59 14.89 11.50
C LEU A 111 6.33 13.57 12.23
N GLU A 112 7.30 12.65 12.20
CA GLU A 112 7.15 11.29 12.75
C GLU A 112 5.89 10.58 12.25
N ASP A 113 5.41 10.97 11.05
CA ASP A 113 4.24 10.41 10.39
C ASP A 113 4.67 9.51 9.22
N PRO A 114 4.66 8.17 9.38
CA PRO A 114 5.07 7.24 8.33
C PRO A 114 4.10 7.24 7.14
N GLN A 115 2.93 7.87 7.29
CA GLN A 115 1.92 7.98 6.25
C GLN A 115 2.08 9.22 5.37
N THR A 116 2.94 10.18 5.78
CA THR A 116 3.23 11.37 4.98
C THR A 116 4.49 11.17 4.15
N ALA A 117 4.37 11.29 2.82
CA ALA A 117 5.45 11.02 1.88
C ALA A 117 5.44 11.94 0.66
N TYR A 118 6.64 12.26 0.16
CA TYR A 118 6.81 12.84 -1.17
C TYR A 118 6.71 11.74 -2.23
N VAL A 119 5.93 11.98 -3.25
CA VAL A 119 5.64 11.04 -4.34
C VAL A 119 6.08 11.66 -5.66
N SER A 120 6.94 10.98 -6.41
CA SER A 120 7.40 11.48 -7.71
C SER A 120 6.26 11.63 -8.71
N ALA A 121 6.44 12.47 -9.73
CA ALA A 121 5.44 12.69 -10.77
C ALA A 121 5.11 11.41 -11.55
N GLU A 122 6.13 10.58 -11.79
CA GLU A 122 5.98 9.28 -12.46
C GLU A 122 5.08 8.34 -11.63
N TYR A 123 5.37 8.19 -10.35
CA TYR A 123 4.58 7.33 -9.46
C TYR A 123 3.15 7.84 -9.26
N LEU A 124 2.98 9.16 -9.12
CA LEU A 124 1.66 9.76 -8.96
C LEU A 124 0.76 9.50 -10.16
N THR A 125 1.29 9.58 -11.38
CA THR A 125 0.54 9.33 -12.60
C THR A 125 0.06 7.87 -12.69
N GLN A 126 0.88 6.92 -12.27
CA GLN A 126 0.52 5.50 -12.25
C GLN A 126 -0.52 5.18 -11.18
N SER A 127 -0.32 5.69 -9.96
CA SER A 127 -1.20 5.42 -8.82
C SER A 127 -2.63 5.95 -9.00
N THR A 128 -2.79 7.06 -9.74
CA THR A 128 -4.12 7.65 -9.99
C THR A 128 -5.02 6.80 -10.85
N GLN A 129 -4.45 6.06 -11.80
CA GLN A 129 -5.23 5.22 -12.72
C GLN A 129 -5.87 4.04 -11.97
N ASP A 130 -5.17 3.47 -11.00
CA ASP A 130 -5.60 2.28 -10.26
C ASP A 130 -6.79 2.54 -9.32
N LEU A 131 -7.01 3.80 -8.90
CA LEU A 131 -8.10 4.19 -7.98
C LEU A 131 -9.51 3.97 -8.55
N GLY A 132 -9.65 3.98 -9.86
CA GLY A 132 -10.91 3.71 -10.55
C GLY A 132 -11.34 2.24 -10.59
N GLY A 133 -10.58 1.32 -9.95
CA GLY A 133 -10.85 -0.12 -10.02
C GLY A 133 -10.35 -0.77 -11.30
N SER A 134 -9.43 -0.12 -12.01
CA SER A 134 -8.79 -0.66 -13.22
C SER A 134 -7.49 0.06 -13.53
N PHE A 135 -6.59 -0.58 -14.24
CA PHE A 135 -5.37 0.05 -14.74
C PHE A 135 -5.16 -0.24 -16.23
N ASP A 136 -4.40 0.60 -16.90
CA ASP A 136 -4.00 0.37 -18.29
C ASP A 136 -2.68 -0.39 -18.33
N GLY A 137 -2.67 -1.56 -18.98
CA GLY A 137 -1.48 -2.42 -19.03
C GLY A 137 -1.69 -3.72 -19.78
N ILE A 138 -0.82 -4.68 -19.51
CA ILE A 138 -0.87 -5.99 -20.17
C ILE A 138 -1.74 -7.03 -19.45
N GLY A 139 -2.10 -6.81 -18.18
CA GLY A 139 -2.89 -7.75 -17.41
C GLY A 139 -2.09 -8.97 -16.96
N ALA A 140 -1.02 -8.76 -16.20
CA ALA A 140 -0.26 -9.82 -15.55
C ALA A 140 0.21 -9.39 -14.16
N THR A 141 0.23 -10.33 -13.23
CA THR A 141 0.91 -10.19 -11.94
C THR A 141 2.38 -10.52 -12.14
N VAL A 142 3.26 -9.63 -11.70
CA VAL A 142 4.71 -9.77 -11.84
C VAL A 142 5.39 -9.67 -10.48
N GLN A 143 6.58 -10.27 -10.38
CA GLN A 143 7.41 -10.23 -9.17
C GLN A 143 8.88 -10.12 -9.55
N MET A 144 9.65 -9.37 -8.76
CA MET A 144 11.11 -9.36 -8.85
C MET A 144 11.67 -10.51 -8.03
N ARG A 145 12.48 -11.37 -8.65
CA ARG A 145 13.19 -12.45 -7.96
C ARG A 145 14.42 -11.90 -7.25
N LEU A 146 14.96 -12.69 -6.31
CA LEU A 146 16.20 -12.34 -5.57
C LEU A 146 17.44 -12.20 -6.48
N ASP A 147 17.43 -12.80 -7.67
CA ASP A 147 18.47 -12.66 -8.68
C ASP A 147 18.28 -11.43 -9.60
N GLY A 148 17.33 -10.54 -9.26
CA GLY A 148 17.04 -9.32 -10.00
C GLY A 148 16.23 -9.50 -11.27
N LYS A 149 15.69 -10.70 -11.54
CA LYS A 149 14.89 -10.98 -12.74
C LYS A 149 13.42 -10.76 -12.49
N LEU A 150 12.74 -10.09 -13.42
CA LEU A 150 11.30 -9.90 -13.40
C LEU A 150 10.58 -11.13 -13.96
N ILE A 151 9.68 -11.72 -13.19
CA ILE A 151 8.92 -12.90 -13.61
C ILE A 151 7.42 -12.63 -13.67
N ILE A 152 6.74 -13.32 -14.57
CA ILE A 152 5.27 -13.43 -14.60
C ILE A 152 4.87 -14.44 -13.53
N VAL A 153 4.15 -13.97 -12.50
CA VAL A 153 3.54 -14.87 -11.50
C VAL A 153 2.32 -15.53 -12.09
N ALA A 154 1.43 -14.73 -12.68
CA ALA A 154 0.27 -15.20 -13.43
C ALA A 154 -0.23 -14.12 -14.40
N PRO A 155 -0.58 -14.45 -15.65
CA PRO A 155 -1.39 -13.59 -16.47
C PRO A 155 -2.83 -13.57 -15.92
N ILE A 156 -3.54 -12.45 -16.11
CA ILE A 156 -4.95 -12.32 -15.77
C ILE A 156 -5.79 -12.99 -16.85
N GLU A 157 -6.73 -13.84 -16.45
CA GLU A 157 -7.62 -14.60 -17.36
C GLU A 157 -8.37 -13.65 -18.31
N GLY A 158 -8.33 -13.94 -19.59
CA GLY A 158 -8.90 -13.12 -20.65
C GLY A 158 -8.15 -11.81 -20.92
N GLY A 159 -7.06 -11.54 -20.20
CA GLY A 159 -6.26 -10.33 -20.34
C GLY A 159 -5.29 -10.34 -21.53
N PRO A 160 -4.78 -9.17 -21.96
CA PRO A 160 -3.87 -9.08 -23.11
C PRO A 160 -2.61 -9.94 -22.99
N ALA A 161 -2.07 -10.10 -21.77
CA ALA A 161 -0.89 -10.93 -21.52
C ALA A 161 -1.15 -12.42 -21.83
N GLU A 162 -2.29 -12.95 -21.35
CA GLU A 162 -2.69 -14.33 -21.59
C GLU A 162 -2.95 -14.57 -23.09
N VAL A 163 -3.72 -13.66 -23.71
CA VAL A 163 -4.04 -13.72 -25.15
C VAL A 163 -2.77 -13.68 -26.02
N ALA A 164 -1.75 -12.94 -25.58
CA ALA A 164 -0.45 -12.87 -26.26
C ALA A 164 0.45 -14.09 -26.00
N GLY A 165 0.06 -15.02 -25.11
CA GLY A 165 0.79 -16.24 -24.84
C GLY A 165 1.78 -16.18 -23.68
N LEU A 166 1.75 -15.15 -22.82
CA LEU A 166 2.53 -15.14 -21.59
C LEU A 166 2.04 -16.22 -20.62
N LEU A 167 2.98 -16.87 -19.95
CA LEU A 167 2.75 -17.98 -19.03
C LEU A 167 3.31 -17.66 -17.64
N SER A 168 2.76 -18.33 -16.62
CA SER A 168 3.34 -18.31 -15.28
C SER A 168 4.76 -18.88 -15.28
N GLY A 169 5.69 -18.17 -14.66
CA GLY A 169 7.11 -18.54 -14.59
C GLY A 169 7.97 -17.93 -15.71
N ASP A 170 7.39 -17.27 -16.71
CA ASP A 170 8.12 -16.55 -17.74
C ASP A 170 9.00 -15.46 -17.14
N VAL A 171 10.19 -15.29 -17.68
CA VAL A 171 11.14 -14.23 -17.30
C VAL A 171 11.09 -13.13 -18.36
N ILE A 172 10.79 -11.90 -17.96
CA ILE A 172 10.87 -10.73 -18.83
C ILE A 172 12.31 -10.21 -18.77
N LEU A 173 12.99 -10.18 -19.90
CA LEU A 173 14.39 -9.72 -20.04
C LEU A 173 14.43 -8.26 -20.45
N GLU A 174 13.62 -7.87 -21.46
CA GLU A 174 13.60 -6.51 -22.00
C GLU A 174 12.16 -6.03 -22.22
N VAL A 175 12.00 -4.71 -22.18
CA VAL A 175 10.77 -4.00 -22.54
C VAL A 175 11.10 -2.94 -23.58
N ASP A 176 10.49 -3.02 -24.76
CA ASP A 176 10.73 -2.12 -25.89
C ASP A 176 12.24 -1.97 -26.22
N GLY A 177 12.99 -3.10 -26.18
CA GLY A 177 14.43 -3.18 -26.42
C GLY A 177 15.31 -2.60 -25.32
N LYS A 178 14.76 -2.36 -24.12
CA LYS A 178 15.49 -1.90 -22.94
C LYS A 178 15.62 -3.03 -21.94
N ASP A 179 16.83 -3.31 -21.53
CA ASP A 179 17.15 -4.28 -20.48
C ASP A 179 16.54 -3.84 -19.13
N LEU A 180 16.03 -4.80 -18.38
CA LEU A 180 15.48 -4.60 -17.04
C LEU A 180 16.51 -4.86 -15.91
N GLU A 181 17.72 -5.27 -16.24
CA GLU A 181 18.75 -5.57 -15.24
C GLU A 181 19.06 -4.34 -14.37
N GLY A 182 19.05 -4.55 -13.04
CA GLY A 182 19.31 -3.49 -12.06
C GLY A 182 18.15 -2.55 -11.75
N LEU A 183 17.00 -2.72 -12.43
CA LEU A 183 15.79 -1.95 -12.11
C LEU A 183 15.07 -2.54 -10.90
N SER A 184 14.44 -1.68 -10.11
CA SER A 184 13.46 -2.09 -9.11
C SER A 184 12.18 -2.62 -9.78
N LEU A 185 11.37 -3.39 -9.03
CA LEU A 185 10.06 -3.85 -9.52
C LEU A 185 9.19 -2.70 -10.04
N LEU A 186 9.18 -1.57 -9.33
CA LEU A 186 8.37 -0.42 -9.71
C LEU A 186 8.82 0.20 -11.05
N GLU A 187 10.13 0.35 -11.23
CA GLU A 187 10.71 0.88 -12.48
C GLU A 187 10.42 -0.05 -13.66
N ALA A 188 10.61 -1.36 -13.48
CA ALA A 188 10.30 -2.35 -14.51
C ALA A 188 8.80 -2.35 -14.88
N VAL A 189 7.91 -2.35 -13.89
CA VAL A 189 6.45 -2.26 -14.11
C VAL A 189 6.08 -0.96 -14.82
N SER A 190 6.75 0.17 -14.51
CA SER A 190 6.46 1.45 -15.16
C SER A 190 6.75 1.43 -16.67
N GLN A 191 7.73 0.64 -17.12
CA GLN A 191 8.02 0.46 -18.54
C GLN A 191 6.98 -0.44 -19.26
N ILE A 192 6.47 -1.45 -18.53
CA ILE A 192 5.45 -2.37 -19.08
C ILE A 192 4.10 -1.69 -19.18
N ARG A 193 3.69 -0.90 -18.17
CA ARG A 193 2.45 -0.12 -18.18
C ARG A 193 2.49 0.95 -19.27
N GLY A 194 1.33 1.48 -19.61
CA GLY A 194 1.21 2.56 -20.57
C GLY A 194 -0.23 2.70 -21.05
N ARG A 195 -0.49 3.73 -21.84
CA ARG A 195 -1.84 4.08 -22.30
C ARG A 195 -2.50 2.91 -23.04
N ARG A 196 -3.79 2.70 -22.77
CA ARG A 196 -4.64 1.76 -23.48
C ARG A 196 -4.51 1.93 -25.02
N GLY A 197 -4.45 0.82 -25.73
CA GLY A 197 -4.32 0.76 -27.20
C GLY A 197 -2.89 0.96 -27.71
N THR A 198 -1.90 1.22 -26.84
CA THR A 198 -0.48 1.22 -27.23
C THR A 198 0.10 -0.17 -27.16
N THR A 199 1.07 -0.49 -28.01
CA THR A 199 1.77 -1.77 -28.00
C THR A 199 3.04 -1.66 -27.13
N VAL A 200 3.34 -2.74 -26.39
CA VAL A 200 4.64 -2.98 -25.75
C VAL A 200 5.22 -4.27 -26.34
N VAL A 201 6.51 -4.30 -26.56
CA VAL A 201 7.26 -5.47 -26.99
C VAL A 201 8.08 -5.97 -25.82
N LEU A 202 7.84 -7.23 -25.39
CA LEU A 202 8.58 -7.88 -24.32
C LEU A 202 9.51 -8.94 -24.93
N LEU A 203 10.78 -8.94 -24.51
CA LEU A 203 11.67 -10.07 -24.75
C LEU A 203 11.52 -11.04 -23.57
N VAL A 204 10.97 -12.21 -23.81
CA VAL A 204 10.55 -13.15 -22.77
C VAL A 204 11.27 -14.49 -22.93
N LEU A 205 11.78 -15.02 -21.84
CA LEU A 205 12.27 -16.39 -21.76
C LEU A 205 11.23 -17.26 -21.07
N HIS A 206 10.59 -18.15 -21.84
CA HIS A 206 9.64 -19.10 -21.27
C HIS A 206 10.31 -20.14 -20.39
N LEU A 207 9.59 -20.60 -19.37
CA LEU A 207 10.09 -21.59 -18.43
C LEU A 207 10.44 -22.91 -19.14
N GLY A 208 11.73 -23.26 -19.08
CA GLY A 208 12.25 -24.48 -19.73
C GLY A 208 12.75 -24.28 -21.15
N GLU A 209 12.64 -23.10 -21.72
CA GLU A 209 13.22 -22.75 -23.01
C GLU A 209 14.62 -22.12 -22.83
N ILE A 210 15.43 -22.15 -23.91
CA ILE A 210 16.78 -21.62 -23.92
C ILE A 210 16.85 -20.32 -24.71
N GLU A 211 15.99 -20.16 -25.70
CA GLU A 211 15.96 -18.98 -26.57
C GLU A 211 14.82 -18.06 -26.18
N PRO A 212 15.06 -16.77 -25.97
CA PRO A 212 14.00 -15.81 -25.68
C PRO A 212 13.18 -15.51 -26.95
N ALA A 213 11.90 -15.19 -26.75
CA ALA A 213 10.97 -14.80 -27.80
C ALA A 213 10.50 -13.35 -27.61
N GLU A 214 10.31 -12.62 -28.69
CA GLU A 214 9.64 -11.32 -28.68
C GLU A 214 8.13 -11.49 -28.68
N ILE A 215 7.45 -10.92 -27.69
CA ILE A 215 5.99 -10.94 -27.57
C ILE A 215 5.47 -9.51 -27.61
N SER A 216 4.67 -9.21 -28.64
CA SER A 216 4.00 -7.91 -28.79
C SER A 216 2.62 -7.95 -28.12
N ILE A 217 2.34 -7.03 -27.20
CA ILE A 217 1.10 -6.98 -26.43
C ILE A 217 0.48 -5.61 -26.58
N VAL A 218 -0.79 -5.57 -26.98
CA VAL A 218 -1.56 -4.32 -26.98
C VAL A 218 -2.12 -4.09 -25.59
N ARG A 219 -1.76 -2.99 -24.95
CA ARG A 219 -2.25 -2.63 -23.61
C ARG A 219 -3.75 -2.36 -23.65
N ASP A 220 -4.47 -2.85 -22.65
CA ASP A 220 -5.90 -2.60 -22.48
C ASP A 220 -6.22 -2.20 -21.04
N LYS A 221 -7.48 -1.85 -20.81
CA LYS A 221 -8.01 -1.59 -19.48
C LYS A 221 -8.19 -2.92 -18.74
N ILE A 222 -7.43 -3.10 -17.67
CA ILE A 222 -7.44 -4.31 -16.83
C ILE A 222 -8.28 -4.04 -15.60
N PRO A 223 -9.41 -4.74 -15.41
CA PRO A 223 -10.22 -4.59 -14.21
C PRO A 223 -9.49 -5.14 -12.98
N LEU A 224 -9.58 -4.40 -11.87
CA LEU A 224 -9.13 -4.87 -10.57
C LEU A 224 -10.32 -5.47 -9.83
N GLU A 225 -10.26 -6.76 -9.55
CA GLU A 225 -11.31 -7.45 -8.81
C GLU A 225 -11.15 -7.19 -7.32
N SER A 226 -12.00 -6.29 -6.79
CA SER A 226 -12.03 -5.94 -5.37
C SER A 226 -13.06 -6.75 -4.56
N VAL A 227 -13.92 -7.54 -5.21
CA VAL A 227 -15.01 -8.30 -4.57
C VAL A 227 -15.06 -9.71 -5.13
N LEU A 228 -14.78 -10.70 -4.31
CA LEU A 228 -14.75 -12.11 -4.70
C LEU A 228 -15.84 -12.87 -3.94
N LEU A 229 -16.76 -13.50 -4.66
CA LEU A 229 -17.69 -14.47 -4.08
C LEU A 229 -16.97 -15.83 -4.01
N ARG A 230 -16.83 -16.37 -2.79
CA ARG A 230 -16.07 -17.61 -2.49
C ARG A 230 -16.95 -18.81 -2.20
N SER A 231 -18.27 -18.63 -2.14
CA SER A 231 -19.26 -19.68 -1.93
C SER A 231 -19.82 -20.17 -3.27
N GLU A 232 -20.29 -21.42 -3.26
CA GLU A 232 -20.90 -22.04 -4.42
C GLU A 232 -22.42 -21.73 -4.48
N PRO A 233 -23.04 -21.80 -5.65
CA PRO A 233 -24.49 -21.66 -5.77
C PRO A 233 -25.23 -22.70 -4.94
N GLY A 234 -26.15 -22.26 -4.07
CA GLY A 234 -26.90 -23.11 -3.16
C GLY A 234 -26.34 -23.17 -1.73
N ASP A 235 -25.21 -22.55 -1.47
CA ASP A 235 -24.74 -22.36 -0.09
C ASP A 235 -25.67 -21.41 0.66
N THR A 236 -26.03 -21.81 1.89
CA THR A 236 -26.87 -20.96 2.76
C THR A 236 -26.09 -19.81 3.41
N ILE A 237 -24.78 -19.85 3.36
CA ILE A 237 -23.88 -18.79 3.85
C ILE A 237 -22.97 -18.35 2.70
N ALA A 238 -23.12 -17.09 2.28
CA ALA A 238 -22.26 -16.54 1.26
C ALA A 238 -21.00 -15.93 1.87
N HIS A 239 -19.83 -16.36 1.38
CA HIS A 239 -18.53 -15.81 1.74
C HIS A 239 -18.09 -14.83 0.64
N ILE A 240 -18.11 -13.54 0.96
CA ILE A 240 -17.68 -12.45 0.07
C ILE A 240 -16.40 -11.84 0.62
N ARG A 241 -15.31 -11.94 -0.14
CA ARG A 241 -14.03 -11.32 0.19
C ARG A 241 -13.90 -9.97 -0.50
N LEU A 242 -13.54 -8.96 0.27
CA LEU A 242 -13.13 -7.64 -0.23
C LEU A 242 -11.61 -7.56 -0.16
N THR A 243 -10.95 -7.30 -1.29
CA THR A 243 -9.48 -7.18 -1.35
C THR A 243 -9.01 -5.75 -1.23
N ASP A 244 -9.82 -4.80 -1.69
CA ASP A 244 -9.53 -3.37 -1.74
C ASP A 244 -10.83 -2.56 -1.73
N PHE A 245 -10.72 -1.22 -1.55
CA PHE A 245 -11.83 -0.28 -1.64
C PHE A 245 -11.59 0.70 -2.79
N TYR A 246 -11.89 0.27 -4.03
CA TYR A 246 -11.88 1.11 -5.23
C TYR A 246 -13.21 1.81 -5.46
N GLY A 247 -13.25 2.73 -6.42
CA GLY A 247 -14.45 3.51 -6.73
C GLY A 247 -15.68 2.68 -7.10
N ASP A 248 -15.49 1.49 -7.68
CA ASP A 248 -16.54 0.57 -8.13
C ASP A 248 -16.83 -0.58 -7.13
N THR A 249 -16.09 -0.67 -6.00
CA THR A 249 -16.20 -1.81 -5.06
C THR A 249 -17.61 -1.94 -4.48
N ALA A 250 -18.29 -0.84 -4.18
CA ALA A 250 -19.66 -0.89 -3.62
C ALA A 250 -20.67 -1.44 -4.63
N GLU A 251 -20.54 -1.10 -5.91
CA GLU A 251 -21.40 -1.62 -6.99
C GLU A 251 -21.16 -3.14 -7.19
N LYS A 252 -19.87 -3.56 -7.25
CA LYS A 252 -19.49 -4.97 -7.34
C LYS A 252 -20.00 -5.75 -6.14
N LEU A 253 -19.86 -5.22 -4.92
CA LEU A 253 -20.36 -5.84 -3.70
C LEU A 253 -21.86 -6.02 -3.75
N ARG A 254 -22.63 -4.98 -4.13
CA ARG A 254 -24.08 -5.05 -4.31
C ARG A 254 -24.46 -6.16 -5.28
N SER A 255 -23.78 -6.25 -6.42
CA SER A 255 -24.01 -7.31 -7.41
C SER A 255 -23.78 -8.70 -6.82
N LYS A 256 -22.66 -8.90 -6.08
CA LYS A 256 -22.33 -10.19 -5.47
C LYS A 256 -23.27 -10.58 -4.32
N ILE A 257 -23.73 -9.62 -3.54
CA ILE A 257 -24.75 -9.89 -2.51
C ILE A 257 -26.06 -10.34 -3.17
N ASN A 258 -26.54 -9.62 -4.19
CA ASN A 258 -27.77 -9.97 -4.90
C ASN A 258 -27.67 -11.35 -5.57
N GLU A 259 -26.52 -11.67 -6.17
CA GLU A 259 -26.23 -12.98 -6.76
C GLU A 259 -26.33 -14.09 -5.69
N ALA A 260 -25.70 -13.90 -4.54
CA ALA A 260 -25.68 -14.88 -3.45
C ALA A 260 -27.09 -15.09 -2.87
N VAL A 261 -27.82 -14.00 -2.57
CA VAL A 261 -29.20 -14.07 -2.04
C VAL A 261 -30.14 -14.75 -3.04
N ALA A 262 -30.05 -14.42 -4.32
CA ALA A 262 -30.83 -15.07 -5.37
C ALA A 262 -30.52 -16.57 -5.51
N SER A 263 -29.30 -16.98 -5.14
CA SER A 263 -28.84 -18.38 -5.12
C SER A 263 -29.19 -19.12 -3.83
N GLY A 264 -29.80 -18.46 -2.83
CA GLY A 264 -30.28 -19.10 -1.61
C GLY A 264 -29.49 -18.78 -0.35
N ALA A 265 -28.57 -17.82 -0.37
CA ALA A 265 -27.84 -17.42 0.83
C ALA A 265 -28.78 -16.73 1.84
N GLU A 266 -28.71 -17.17 3.09
CA GLU A 266 -29.47 -16.67 4.24
C GLU A 266 -28.58 -15.87 5.21
N ALA A 267 -27.27 -15.93 5.05
CA ALA A 267 -26.29 -15.21 5.87
C ALA A 267 -25.04 -14.85 5.05
N LEU A 268 -24.29 -13.84 5.51
CA LEU A 268 -23.07 -13.35 4.86
C LEU A 268 -21.84 -13.45 5.77
N ILE A 269 -20.73 -13.82 5.18
CA ILE A 269 -19.38 -13.59 5.71
C ILE A 269 -18.75 -12.52 4.85
N ILE A 270 -18.45 -11.36 5.42
CA ILE A 270 -17.69 -10.28 4.75
C ILE A 270 -16.26 -10.36 5.23
N ASP A 271 -15.35 -10.71 4.34
CA ASP A 271 -13.96 -10.98 4.65
C ASP A 271 -13.06 -9.83 4.18
N VAL A 272 -12.53 -9.06 5.13
CA VAL A 272 -11.57 -7.96 4.90
C VAL A 272 -10.18 -8.29 5.41
N ARG A 273 -9.86 -9.56 5.61
CA ARG A 273 -8.51 -9.99 6.00
C ARG A 273 -7.52 -9.65 4.88
N ASP A 274 -6.35 -9.13 5.26
CA ASP A 274 -5.28 -8.69 4.34
C ASP A 274 -5.74 -7.62 3.32
N ASN A 275 -6.81 -6.87 3.66
CA ASN A 275 -7.29 -5.76 2.86
C ASN A 275 -6.75 -4.45 3.44
N PRO A 276 -5.83 -3.77 2.73
CA PRO A 276 -5.17 -2.57 3.21
C PRO A 276 -6.09 -1.33 3.26
N GLY A 277 -7.31 -1.44 2.74
CA GLY A 277 -8.25 -0.33 2.66
C GLY A 277 -8.43 0.21 1.24
N GLY A 278 -8.41 1.53 1.09
CA GLY A 278 -8.61 2.22 -0.18
C GLY A 278 -9.31 3.57 0.01
N LEU A 279 -10.19 3.93 -0.93
CA LEU A 279 -10.87 5.22 -0.95
C LEU A 279 -11.87 5.38 0.19
N LEU A 280 -11.86 6.55 0.84
CA LEU A 280 -12.80 6.90 1.90
C LEU A 280 -14.26 6.83 1.43
N ASN A 281 -14.55 7.38 0.25
CA ASN A 281 -15.89 7.31 -0.33
C ASN A 281 -16.34 5.87 -0.59
N ALA A 282 -15.45 5.01 -1.05
CA ALA A 282 -15.75 3.58 -1.23
C ALA A 282 -16.03 2.89 0.11
N ALA A 283 -15.29 3.22 1.19
CA ALA A 283 -15.58 2.72 2.52
C ALA A 283 -16.99 3.10 2.99
N ILE A 284 -17.41 4.34 2.76
CA ILE A 284 -18.76 4.82 3.10
C ILE A 284 -19.80 4.07 2.29
N ASP A 285 -19.62 3.93 0.98
CA ASP A 285 -20.57 3.27 0.08
C ASP A 285 -20.72 1.78 0.37
N VAL A 286 -19.59 1.08 0.62
CA VAL A 286 -19.57 -0.33 1.01
C VAL A 286 -20.24 -0.55 2.36
N THR A 287 -19.90 0.27 3.37
CA THR A 287 -20.50 0.18 4.70
C THR A 287 -22.00 0.44 4.66
N SER A 288 -22.43 1.36 3.80
CA SER A 288 -23.84 1.69 3.60
C SER A 288 -24.67 0.55 2.99
N GLN A 289 -24.04 -0.49 2.42
CA GLN A 289 -24.78 -1.67 1.96
C GLN A 289 -25.40 -2.47 3.12
N PHE A 290 -24.89 -2.29 4.35
CA PHE A 290 -25.22 -3.08 5.53
C PHE A 290 -25.97 -2.33 6.63
N LEU A 291 -26.11 -1.01 6.50
CA LEU A 291 -26.76 -0.13 7.49
C LEU A 291 -27.92 0.63 6.85
N GLU A 292 -29.01 0.80 7.60
CA GLU A 292 -30.16 1.61 7.15
C GLU A 292 -29.91 3.10 7.33
N GLU A 293 -29.33 3.48 8.48
CA GLU A 293 -29.10 4.88 8.86
C GLU A 293 -27.94 5.01 9.86
N GLY A 294 -27.62 6.23 10.20
CA GLY A 294 -26.64 6.54 11.24
C GLY A 294 -25.34 7.08 10.68
N LEU A 295 -24.30 6.96 11.48
CA LEU A 295 -22.96 7.46 11.16
C LEU A 295 -22.08 6.30 10.72
N VAL A 296 -21.38 6.42 9.60
CA VAL A 296 -20.33 5.46 9.20
C VAL A 296 -19.04 5.75 9.95
N LEU A 297 -18.64 7.01 9.98
CA LEU A 297 -17.47 7.52 10.71
C LEU A 297 -17.59 9.03 10.90
N TYR A 298 -16.70 9.59 11.70
CA TYR A 298 -16.41 11.01 11.66
C TYR A 298 -14.91 11.25 11.63
N GLU A 299 -14.50 12.38 11.10
CA GLU A 299 -13.12 12.84 11.10
C GLU A 299 -12.94 14.12 11.90
N LYS A 300 -11.70 14.35 12.38
CA LYS A 300 -11.25 15.61 12.97
C LYS A 300 -9.98 16.05 12.26
N ASP A 301 -9.99 17.25 11.71
CA ASP A 301 -8.82 17.86 11.09
C ASP A 301 -7.84 18.47 12.13
N GLY A 302 -6.73 19.01 11.63
CA GLY A 302 -5.70 19.66 12.47
C GLY A 302 -6.21 20.89 13.25
N ALA A 303 -7.32 21.49 12.84
CA ALA A 303 -7.99 22.60 13.57
C ALA A 303 -9.05 22.08 14.56
N GLY A 304 -9.24 20.77 14.67
CA GLY A 304 -10.25 20.15 15.54
C GLY A 304 -11.67 20.19 14.98
N ARG A 305 -11.87 20.62 13.74
CA ARG A 305 -13.18 20.61 13.09
C ARG A 305 -13.62 19.18 12.82
N ARG A 306 -14.86 18.86 13.20
CA ARG A 306 -15.44 17.55 13.01
C ARG A 306 -16.30 17.52 11.75
N THR A 307 -16.07 16.53 10.88
CA THR A 307 -16.89 16.20 9.71
C THR A 307 -17.51 14.83 9.91
N ASN A 308 -18.82 14.72 9.73
CA ASN A 308 -19.56 13.47 9.91
C ASN A 308 -19.92 12.87 8.55
N PHE A 309 -19.64 11.58 8.38
CA PHE A 309 -20.00 10.80 7.20
C PHE A 309 -21.12 9.82 7.56
N ARG A 310 -22.28 10.02 6.95
CA ARG A 310 -23.47 9.25 7.24
C ARG A 310 -23.65 8.10 6.25
N VAL A 311 -24.43 7.12 6.67
CA VAL A 311 -24.95 6.06 5.82
C VAL A 311 -25.66 6.67 4.63
N ARG A 312 -25.40 6.16 3.43
CA ARG A 312 -26.08 6.50 2.18
C ARG A 312 -27.25 5.54 1.97
N GLU A 313 -28.37 6.05 1.50
CA GLU A 313 -29.58 5.25 1.27
C GLU A 313 -29.38 4.18 0.20
N GLY A 314 -30.13 3.08 0.29
CA GLY A 314 -30.20 2.04 -0.73
C GLY A 314 -29.29 0.84 -0.46
N GLY A 315 -28.93 0.58 0.78
CA GLY A 315 -28.25 -0.65 1.20
C GLY A 315 -29.08 -1.90 0.87
N VAL A 316 -28.42 -2.97 0.40
CA VAL A 316 -29.09 -4.21 -0.05
C VAL A 316 -29.00 -5.38 0.94
N ALA A 317 -28.30 -5.18 2.05
CA ALA A 317 -28.04 -6.23 3.04
C ALA A 317 -28.22 -5.73 4.48
N THR A 318 -29.20 -4.87 4.73
CA THR A 318 -29.37 -4.24 6.05
C THR A 318 -29.86 -5.21 7.13
N ASP A 319 -30.63 -6.25 6.76
CA ASP A 319 -31.29 -7.19 7.67
C ASP A 319 -30.66 -8.58 7.72
N ILE A 320 -30.01 -9.01 6.63
CA ILE A 320 -29.43 -10.36 6.51
C ILE A 320 -28.38 -10.59 7.61
N PRO A 321 -28.41 -11.72 8.34
CA PRO A 321 -27.39 -12.06 9.32
C PRO A 321 -25.99 -12.04 8.72
N MET A 322 -25.01 -11.46 9.43
CA MET A 322 -23.67 -11.37 8.91
C MET A 322 -22.59 -11.34 9.99
N VAL A 323 -21.37 -11.70 9.60
CA VAL A 323 -20.15 -11.49 10.37
C VAL A 323 -19.09 -10.83 9.48
N VAL A 324 -18.14 -10.14 10.11
CA VAL A 324 -16.97 -9.55 9.44
C VAL A 324 -15.72 -10.28 9.90
N LEU A 325 -14.90 -10.74 8.94
CA LEU A 325 -13.58 -11.31 9.25
C LEU A 325 -12.50 -10.25 9.04
N ALA A 326 -11.64 -10.06 10.04
CA ALA A 326 -10.54 -9.09 10.00
C ALA A 326 -9.26 -9.66 10.60
N ASN A 327 -8.10 -9.13 10.21
CA ASN A 327 -6.80 -9.50 10.76
C ASN A 327 -5.82 -8.31 10.78
N ALA A 328 -4.56 -8.57 11.11
CA ALA A 328 -3.52 -7.54 11.18
C ALA A 328 -3.25 -6.83 9.84
N GLY A 329 -3.61 -7.43 8.71
CA GLY A 329 -3.56 -6.82 7.38
C GLY A 329 -4.80 -5.99 7.02
N SER A 330 -5.86 -6.00 7.85
CA SER A 330 -7.04 -5.15 7.67
C SER A 330 -6.73 -3.74 8.13
N ALA A 331 -6.80 -2.74 7.24
CA ALA A 331 -6.41 -1.37 7.56
C ALA A 331 -7.37 -0.32 6.96
N SER A 332 -7.36 0.89 7.51
CA SER A 332 -8.04 2.08 6.94
C SER A 332 -9.53 1.82 6.63
N ALA A 333 -9.95 1.79 5.34
CA ALA A 333 -11.33 1.53 4.91
C ALA A 333 -11.90 0.22 5.48
N SER A 334 -11.08 -0.82 5.61
CA SER A 334 -11.46 -2.09 6.25
C SER A 334 -11.77 -1.90 7.73
N GLU A 335 -11.02 -1.03 8.42
CA GLU A 335 -11.24 -0.70 9.83
C GLU A 335 -12.48 0.18 10.02
N ILE A 336 -12.76 1.07 9.05
CA ILE A 336 -13.99 1.87 9.03
C ILE A 336 -15.22 0.96 8.93
N LEU A 337 -15.21 0.01 7.99
CA LEU A 337 -16.28 -0.99 7.86
C LEU A 337 -16.45 -1.80 9.14
N ALA A 338 -15.37 -2.43 9.63
CA ALA A 338 -15.41 -3.29 10.81
C ALA A 338 -15.87 -2.51 12.05
N GLY A 339 -15.36 -1.30 12.28
CA GLY A 339 -15.72 -0.44 13.39
C GLY A 339 -17.19 0.01 13.32
N ALA A 340 -17.66 0.42 12.15
CA ALA A 340 -19.08 0.78 11.98
C ALA A 340 -20.00 -0.42 12.25
N MET A 341 -19.68 -1.61 11.74
CA MET A 341 -20.48 -2.83 12.01
C MET A 341 -20.53 -3.16 13.50
N GLN A 342 -19.40 -3.00 14.21
CA GLN A 342 -19.33 -3.23 15.65
C GLN A 342 -20.12 -2.21 16.44
N ASP A 343 -19.95 -0.92 16.17
CA ASP A 343 -20.58 0.18 16.92
C ASP A 343 -22.10 0.22 16.75
N HIS A 344 -22.58 -0.06 15.53
CA HIS A 344 -24.02 -0.24 15.27
C HIS A 344 -24.57 -1.58 15.76
N LYS A 345 -23.74 -2.48 16.29
CA LYS A 345 -24.12 -3.86 16.65
C LYS A 345 -24.75 -4.62 15.47
N ARG A 346 -24.35 -4.26 14.26
CA ARG A 346 -24.89 -4.86 13.04
C ARG A 346 -24.29 -6.24 12.78
N ALA A 347 -23.01 -6.43 13.11
CA ALA A 347 -22.29 -7.70 12.92
C ALA A 347 -21.24 -7.91 14.00
N LEU A 348 -20.93 -9.18 14.26
CA LEU A 348 -19.73 -9.55 15.01
C LEU A 348 -18.50 -9.41 14.11
N VAL A 349 -17.45 -8.79 14.64
CA VAL A 349 -16.12 -8.78 14.01
C VAL A 349 -15.30 -9.90 14.62
N ILE A 350 -14.81 -10.81 13.77
CA ILE A 350 -14.11 -12.04 14.17
C ILE A 350 -12.72 -12.02 13.56
N GLY A 351 -11.72 -12.38 14.35
CA GLY A 351 -10.33 -12.47 13.89
C GLY A 351 -9.32 -11.93 14.89
N SER A 352 -8.29 -11.26 14.41
CA SER A 352 -7.25 -10.63 15.24
C SER A 352 -7.33 -9.11 15.20
N THR A 353 -6.51 -8.45 16.03
CA THR A 353 -6.36 -6.99 16.02
C THR A 353 -5.97 -6.51 14.62
N THR A 354 -6.62 -5.45 14.16
CA THR A 354 -6.38 -4.81 12.87
C THR A 354 -5.13 -3.94 12.89
N PHE A 355 -4.76 -3.36 11.76
CA PHE A 355 -3.53 -2.60 11.58
C PHE A 355 -3.46 -1.34 12.46
N GLY A 356 -4.59 -0.61 12.66
CA GLY A 356 -4.66 0.59 13.50
C GLY A 356 -4.36 1.89 12.73
N LYS A 357 -4.59 1.94 11.42
CA LYS A 357 -4.45 3.20 10.67
C LYS A 357 -5.64 4.11 10.94
N GLY A 358 -5.44 5.11 11.79
CA GLY A 358 -6.46 6.09 12.20
C GLY A 358 -6.41 7.43 11.44
N THR A 359 -5.66 7.54 10.33
CA THR A 359 -5.49 8.80 9.59
C THR A 359 -6.20 8.77 8.24
N VAL A 360 -6.77 9.92 7.88
CA VAL A 360 -7.24 10.24 6.52
C VAL A 360 -6.12 10.93 5.78
N ASN A 361 -5.74 10.37 4.66
CA ASN A 361 -4.65 10.89 3.85
C ASN A 361 -5.17 11.44 2.53
N THR A 362 -4.48 12.42 1.98
CA THR A 362 -4.77 12.99 0.67
C THR A 362 -3.49 13.22 -0.12
N PHE A 363 -3.63 13.21 -1.44
CA PHE A 363 -2.60 13.72 -2.33
C PHE A 363 -2.82 15.20 -2.63
N ARG A 364 -1.74 15.97 -2.56
CA ARG A 364 -1.69 17.33 -3.09
C ARG A 364 -0.66 17.38 -4.19
N ARG A 365 -1.08 17.78 -5.38
CA ARG A 365 -0.18 17.93 -6.51
C ARG A 365 0.72 19.15 -6.32
N LEU A 366 2.01 19.00 -6.58
CA LEU A 366 3.01 20.05 -6.50
C LEU A 366 3.28 20.65 -7.90
N GLY A 367 3.84 21.85 -7.92
CA GLY A 367 4.09 22.57 -9.18
C GLY A 367 5.05 21.90 -10.17
N ASN A 368 5.87 20.94 -9.69
CA ASN A 368 6.75 20.12 -10.51
C ASN A 368 6.09 18.81 -11.01
N GLY A 369 4.78 18.65 -10.82
CA GLY A 369 4.03 17.45 -11.19
C GLY A 369 4.11 16.30 -10.18
N ALA A 370 4.98 16.37 -9.19
CA ALA A 370 5.03 15.44 -8.07
C ALA A 370 3.83 15.63 -7.13
N GLY A 371 3.70 14.78 -6.14
CA GLY A 371 2.66 14.86 -5.12
C GLY A 371 3.21 14.81 -3.70
N LEU A 372 2.46 15.42 -2.81
CA LEU A 372 2.61 15.22 -1.37
C LEU A 372 1.42 14.38 -0.88
N TYR A 373 1.70 13.16 -0.47
CA TYR A 373 0.75 12.32 0.24
C TYR A 373 0.86 12.65 1.71
N MET A 374 -0.22 13.10 2.35
CA MET A 374 -0.14 13.55 3.74
C MET A 374 -1.41 13.27 4.52
N SER A 375 -1.26 13.07 5.82
CA SER A 375 -2.35 12.94 6.78
C SER A 375 -2.99 14.31 7.02
N ILE A 376 -4.28 14.45 6.71
CA ILE A 376 -5.03 15.71 6.87
C ILE A 376 -6.04 15.69 8.01
N ALA A 377 -6.46 14.50 8.44
CA ALA A 377 -7.40 14.31 9.53
C ALA A 377 -7.18 12.97 10.23
N ARG A 378 -7.78 12.81 11.41
CA ARG A 378 -7.95 11.51 12.06
C ARG A 378 -9.41 11.10 11.96
N TYR A 379 -9.67 9.85 11.59
CA TYR A 379 -11.02 9.32 11.61
C TYR A 379 -11.29 8.51 12.89
N TYR A 380 -12.56 8.43 13.21
CA TYR A 380 -13.09 7.74 14.38
C TYR A 380 -14.34 6.97 13.98
N THR A 381 -14.56 5.85 14.60
CA THR A 381 -15.79 5.07 14.47
C THR A 381 -16.98 5.81 15.12
N PRO A 382 -18.22 5.40 14.87
CA PRO A 382 -19.42 6.10 15.39
C PRO A 382 -19.47 6.25 16.90
N ALA A 383 -18.96 5.30 17.71
CA ALA A 383 -19.03 5.27 19.17
C ALA A 383 -17.92 6.11 19.87
#